data_dc80b0e34de4672f9380099cb12f8555
#
_entry.id   dc80b0e34de4672f9380099cb12f8555
#
_cell.length_a   1.000
_cell.length_b   1.000
_cell.length_c   1.000
_cell.angle_alpha   90.00
_cell.angle_beta   90.00
_cell.angle_gamma   90.00
#
_symmetry.space_group_name_H-M   'P 1'
#
loop_
_entity.id
_entity.type
_entity.pdbx_description
1 polymer ?
#
loop_
_entity_poly.entity_id
_entity_poly.type
_entity_poly.pdbx_seq_one_letter_code
_entity_poly.pdbx_strand_id
1 'polypeptide(L)'
;VGRVTRAAAAPADPWSDDAPAIAGRREFEQVGDGERYVLTLQDVPIEFEAAHLRRVRDDLHAQVTVRCALSGARVYQDTLTVSTENLSSASHRFRFARVLEHQSRAPQIDWTRLFDEFAIRVLTAEAAGRPSVLLSDIPDRLDDGYHDVLGVKLATHGISGFYAKGDSGKSVFTLFVLGELAKRGIPVAMLDYEWEGLPHKKRAAQLWPDGQQPPIRYIQCTRPLREEAESIRRDFLHHGIRYFAIDSVVPACHDSPNLPDTVIAFNRAARYVAGTQAGQLWVGHVVKNKEIADGDETFFGSVFWGNLIRAGWFIKAQPSIEGGPLICAYHHRKRNGLPQQPSVGIAIHFEIGRIRITRCDLADSAPDLAAGLPLWQRM
;
A
#
# COMPACT_ATOMS: atom_id res chain seq x y z
N VAL A 1 36.15 8.80 44.66
CA VAL A 1 34.84 8.59 45.30
C VAL A 1 33.80 8.67 44.23
N GLY A 2 33.52 7.53 43.58
CA GLY A 2 32.52 7.45 42.50
C GLY A 2 31.13 7.18 43.11
N ARG A 3 30.19 8.06 42.90
CA ARG A 3 28.78 7.81 43.14
C ARG A 3 28.21 6.97 42.00
N VAL A 4 27.97 5.68 42.31
CA VAL A 4 27.13 4.84 41.46
C VAL A 4 25.68 5.31 41.63
N THR A 5 25.13 6.00 40.63
CA THR A 5 23.68 6.26 40.55
C THR A 5 22.98 4.93 40.27
N ARG A 6 22.28 4.41 41.25
CA ARG A 6 21.32 3.32 41.07
C ARG A 6 20.28 3.78 40.03
N ALA A 7 20.18 3.07 38.94
CA ALA A 7 19.05 3.20 38.03
C ALA A 7 17.76 3.01 38.83
N ALA A 8 16.84 3.94 38.72
CA ALA A 8 15.51 3.80 39.31
C ALA A 8 14.87 2.55 38.68
N ALA A 9 14.40 1.65 39.52
CA ALA A 9 13.60 0.51 39.10
C ALA A 9 12.41 1.04 38.29
N ALA A 10 12.14 0.44 37.15
CA ALA A 10 10.94 0.70 36.41
C ALA A 10 9.72 0.56 37.34
N PRO A 11 8.70 1.41 37.25
CA PRO A 11 7.50 1.26 38.07
C PRO A 11 6.97 -0.16 37.88
N ALA A 12 6.67 -0.84 38.99
CA ALA A 12 6.08 -2.17 38.97
C ALA A 12 4.83 -2.12 38.09
N ASP A 13 4.72 -3.08 37.17
CA ASP A 13 3.53 -3.27 36.34
C ASP A 13 2.33 -3.40 37.28
N PRO A 14 1.34 -2.49 37.27
CA PRO A 14 0.18 -2.56 38.15
C PRO A 14 -0.66 -3.82 37.92
N TRP A 15 -0.31 -4.62 36.89
CA TRP A 15 -0.95 -5.87 36.52
C TRP A 15 -0.11 -7.10 36.89
N SER A 16 0.95 -6.90 37.72
CA SER A 16 1.78 -8.02 38.20
C SER A 16 0.98 -8.98 39.12
N ASP A 17 1.37 -10.20 39.09
CA ASP A 17 0.77 -11.49 39.43
C ASP A 17 0.09 -11.70 40.80
N ASP A 18 -0.21 -10.68 41.60
CA ASP A 18 -0.74 -10.83 42.97
C ASP A 18 -2.27 -10.89 43.06
N ALA A 19 -3.00 -11.04 41.96
CA ALA A 19 -4.45 -11.17 41.99
C ALA A 19 -4.90 -12.61 41.64
N PRO A 20 -5.74 -13.21 42.51
CA PRO A 20 -6.21 -14.59 42.29
C PRO A 20 -7.22 -14.60 41.17
N ALA A 21 -6.89 -15.15 40.06
CA ALA A 21 -7.66 -15.84 39.05
C ALA A 21 -7.01 -15.74 37.68
N ILE A 22 -6.50 -16.83 37.23
CA ILE A 22 -5.71 -17.09 36.04
C ILE A 22 -4.31 -16.50 36.17
N ALA A 23 -3.52 -17.14 37.01
CA ALA A 23 -2.07 -17.04 37.00
C ALA A 23 -1.55 -17.68 35.69
N GLY A 24 -1.50 -16.90 34.61
CA GLY A 24 -0.92 -17.28 33.34
C GLY A 24 0.02 -16.19 32.87
N ARG A 25 1.19 -16.57 32.39
CA ARG A 25 2.13 -15.65 31.75
C ARG A 25 1.44 -15.01 30.55
N ARG A 26 1.41 -13.68 30.54
CA ARG A 26 0.74 -12.88 29.52
C ARG A 26 1.78 -12.22 28.64
N GLU A 27 1.64 -12.41 27.35
CA GLU A 27 2.52 -11.82 26.35
C GLU A 27 1.73 -10.80 25.52
N PHE A 28 2.18 -9.56 25.53
CA PHE A 28 1.58 -8.49 24.74
C PHE A 28 2.56 -8.04 23.69
N GLU A 29 2.17 -8.16 22.44
CA GLU A 29 2.99 -7.81 21.28
C GLU A 29 2.32 -6.70 20.45
N GLN A 30 3.16 -5.79 19.99
CA GLN A 30 2.84 -4.86 18.93
C GLN A 30 3.39 -5.40 17.62
N VAL A 31 2.52 -5.72 16.66
CA VAL A 31 2.88 -6.31 15.38
C VAL A 31 2.74 -5.25 14.28
N GLY A 32 3.71 -5.19 13.36
CA GLY A 32 3.64 -4.35 12.17
C GLY A 32 3.60 -2.85 12.48
N ASP A 33 4.53 -2.34 13.30
CA ASP A 33 4.62 -0.92 13.65
C ASP A 33 3.31 -0.31 14.24
N GLY A 34 2.54 -1.10 14.99
CA GLY A 34 1.26 -0.68 15.59
C GLY A 34 0.04 -0.91 14.70
N GLU A 35 0.16 -1.74 13.69
CA GLU A 35 -0.98 -2.16 12.87
C GLU A 35 -1.89 -3.15 13.57
N ARG A 36 -1.31 -3.97 14.45
CA ARG A 36 -2.00 -4.95 15.27
C ARG A 36 -1.39 -5.00 16.66
N TYR A 37 -2.24 -5.32 17.63
CA TYR A 37 -1.85 -5.63 19.00
C TYR A 37 -2.39 -6.99 19.38
N VAL A 38 -1.56 -7.84 19.95
CA VAL A 38 -1.93 -9.20 20.34
C VAL A 38 -1.62 -9.38 21.82
N LEU A 39 -2.57 -9.93 22.57
CA LEU A 39 -2.38 -10.40 23.94
C LEU A 39 -2.65 -11.90 23.97
N THR A 40 -1.61 -12.68 24.25
CA THR A 40 -1.68 -14.14 24.36
C THR A 40 -1.54 -14.57 25.81
N LEU A 41 -2.44 -15.43 26.28
CA LEU A 41 -2.33 -16.08 27.57
C LEU A 41 -1.64 -17.44 27.36
N GLN A 42 -0.44 -17.63 27.92
CA GLN A 42 0.36 -18.83 27.64
C GLN A 42 -0.20 -20.11 28.29
N ASP A 43 -0.85 -20.00 29.46
CA ASP A 43 -1.37 -21.14 30.20
C ASP A 43 -2.85 -21.44 29.93
N VAL A 44 -3.52 -20.57 29.22
CA VAL A 44 -4.93 -20.70 28.83
C VAL A 44 -5.03 -20.37 27.34
N PRO A 45 -5.66 -21.22 26.53
CA PRO A 45 -5.71 -21.02 25.08
C PRO A 45 -6.67 -19.87 24.70
N ILE A 46 -6.30 -18.64 25.09
CA ILE A 46 -7.01 -17.40 24.80
C ILE A 46 -6.04 -16.41 24.20
N GLU A 47 -6.46 -15.80 23.10
CA GLU A 47 -5.74 -14.74 22.43
C GLU A 47 -6.71 -13.61 22.06
N PHE A 48 -6.30 -12.38 22.35
CA PHE A 48 -6.97 -11.16 21.89
C PHE A 48 -6.12 -10.52 20.81
N GLU A 49 -6.73 -10.13 19.72
CA GLU A 49 -6.11 -9.35 18.66
C GLU A 49 -6.93 -8.09 18.41
N ALA A 50 -6.30 -6.92 18.42
CA ALA A 50 -6.87 -5.66 17.93
C ALA A 50 -6.18 -5.29 16.62
N ALA A 51 -6.98 -5.13 15.57
CA ALA A 51 -6.54 -4.71 14.25
C ALA A 51 -7.46 -3.60 13.73
N HIS A 52 -7.10 -2.98 12.59
CA HIS A 52 -7.91 -1.92 11.97
C HIS A 52 -8.23 -0.76 12.91
N LEU A 53 -7.21 -0.32 13.65
CA LEU A 53 -7.34 0.76 14.61
C LEU A 53 -7.71 2.07 13.89
N ARG A 54 -8.73 2.74 14.40
CA ARG A 54 -9.15 4.04 13.90
C ARG A 54 -9.58 4.95 15.04
N ARG A 55 -9.24 6.23 14.95
CA ARG A 55 -9.77 7.25 15.86
C ARG A 55 -11.04 7.85 15.27
N VAL A 56 -12.11 7.82 16.05
CA VAL A 56 -13.38 8.48 15.72
C VAL A 56 -13.58 9.55 16.78
N ARG A 57 -13.41 10.80 16.42
CA ARG A 57 -13.21 11.90 17.39
C ARG A 57 -12.00 11.59 18.27
N ASP A 58 -12.17 11.44 19.58
CA ASP A 58 -11.10 11.11 20.53
C ASP A 58 -11.06 9.63 20.93
N ASP A 59 -12.05 8.85 20.49
CA ASP A 59 -12.18 7.44 20.82
C ASP A 59 -11.39 6.54 19.86
N LEU A 60 -10.69 5.55 20.42
CA LEU A 60 -10.00 4.52 19.69
C LEU A 60 -10.93 3.32 19.46
N HIS A 61 -11.20 3.04 18.20
CA HIS A 61 -11.94 1.86 17.75
C HIS A 61 -10.99 0.86 17.10
N ALA A 62 -11.22 -0.43 17.33
CA ALA A 62 -10.49 -1.51 16.69
C ALA A 62 -11.42 -2.66 16.32
N GLN A 63 -11.08 -3.41 15.30
CA GLN A 63 -11.63 -4.74 15.12
C GLN A 63 -10.96 -5.67 16.13
N VAL A 64 -11.72 -6.20 17.07
CA VAL A 64 -11.24 -7.13 18.09
C VAL A 64 -11.62 -8.55 17.66
N THR A 65 -10.61 -9.39 17.52
CA THR A 65 -10.76 -10.85 17.34
C THR A 65 -10.36 -11.53 18.64
N VAL A 66 -11.20 -12.40 19.14
CA VAL A 66 -10.89 -13.23 20.32
C VAL A 66 -10.86 -14.68 19.89
N ARG A 67 -9.69 -15.33 20.06
CA ARG A 67 -9.52 -16.77 19.85
C ARG A 67 -9.57 -17.49 21.18
N CYS A 68 -10.23 -18.62 21.22
CA CYS A 68 -10.43 -19.38 22.45
C CYS A 68 -10.57 -20.87 22.12
N ALA A 69 -9.68 -21.70 22.63
CA ALA A 69 -9.75 -23.16 22.47
C ALA A 69 -10.17 -23.87 23.78
N LEU A 70 -10.98 -23.21 24.62
CA LEU A 70 -11.54 -23.81 25.83
C LEU A 70 -12.62 -24.83 25.49
N SER A 71 -12.66 -25.93 26.25
CA SER A 71 -13.71 -26.95 26.13
C SER A 71 -15.08 -26.34 26.44
N GLY A 72 -16.04 -26.54 25.54
CA GLY A 72 -17.39 -26.05 25.68
C GLY A 72 -17.65 -24.62 25.18
N ALA A 73 -16.60 -23.90 24.77
CA ALA A 73 -16.76 -22.58 24.13
C ALA A 73 -17.48 -22.68 22.78
N ARG A 74 -18.29 -21.68 22.47
CA ARG A 74 -18.99 -21.57 21.17
C ARG A 74 -18.07 -20.86 20.17
N VAL A 75 -17.20 -21.63 19.53
CA VAL A 75 -16.21 -21.12 18.59
C VAL A 75 -16.49 -21.58 17.15
N TYR A 76 -16.04 -20.77 16.20
CA TYR A 76 -15.93 -21.16 14.80
C TYR A 76 -14.45 -21.08 14.40
N GLN A 77 -13.83 -22.21 14.06
CA GLN A 77 -12.40 -22.31 13.76
C GLN A 77 -11.53 -21.59 14.82
N ASP A 78 -11.69 -21.94 16.08
CA ASP A 78 -11.01 -21.37 17.27
C ASP A 78 -11.32 -19.88 17.54
N THR A 79 -12.16 -19.23 16.74
CA THR A 79 -12.56 -17.85 16.93
C THR A 79 -13.86 -17.80 17.76
N LEU A 80 -13.76 -17.18 18.94
CA LEU A 80 -14.90 -16.95 19.82
C LEU A 80 -15.79 -15.83 19.28
N THR A 81 -15.17 -14.73 18.85
CA THR A 81 -15.89 -13.60 18.27
C THR A 81 -14.98 -12.66 17.47
N VAL A 82 -15.57 -11.92 16.55
CA VAL A 82 -14.96 -10.79 15.86
C VAL A 82 -15.94 -9.63 15.92
N SER A 83 -15.53 -8.50 16.49
CA SER A 83 -16.38 -7.32 16.63
C SER A 83 -15.58 -6.02 16.52
N THR A 84 -16.22 -4.95 16.07
CA THR A 84 -15.63 -3.61 16.12
C THR A 84 -15.97 -2.97 17.45
N GLU A 85 -14.96 -2.74 18.28
CA GLU A 85 -15.14 -2.25 19.65
C GLU A 85 -14.53 -0.86 19.84
N ASN A 86 -15.19 -0.05 20.69
CA ASN A 86 -14.64 1.18 21.21
C ASN A 86 -13.80 0.88 22.45
N LEU A 87 -12.47 0.84 22.28
CA LEU A 87 -11.53 0.53 23.36
C LEU A 87 -11.44 1.63 24.40
N SER A 88 -11.74 2.90 24.03
CA SER A 88 -11.70 4.04 24.95
C SER A 88 -12.88 4.05 25.93
N SER A 89 -14.02 3.44 25.58
CA SER A 89 -15.24 3.47 26.38
C SER A 89 -15.33 2.29 27.36
N ALA A 90 -15.27 2.58 28.65
CA ALA A 90 -15.43 1.56 29.70
C ALA A 90 -16.76 0.78 29.60
N SER A 91 -17.85 1.45 29.24
CA SER A 91 -19.16 0.80 29.08
C SER A 91 -19.20 -0.16 27.88
N HIS A 92 -18.49 0.15 26.79
CA HIS A 92 -18.35 -0.75 25.65
C HIS A 92 -17.49 -1.95 26.01
N ARG A 93 -16.37 -1.75 26.70
CA ARG A 93 -15.50 -2.85 27.17
C ARG A 93 -16.25 -3.81 28.08
N PHE A 94 -17.01 -3.27 29.03
CA PHE A 94 -17.82 -4.09 29.92
C PHE A 94 -18.87 -4.92 29.18
N ARG A 95 -19.60 -4.31 28.24
CA ARG A 95 -20.60 -5.05 27.43
C ARG A 95 -19.96 -6.16 26.61
N PHE A 96 -18.83 -5.87 25.96
CA PHE A 96 -18.12 -6.87 25.18
C PHE A 96 -17.61 -8.01 26.05
N ALA A 97 -17.06 -7.75 27.22
CA ALA A 97 -16.64 -8.76 28.18
C ALA A 97 -17.78 -9.71 28.57
N ARG A 98 -19.02 -9.19 28.74
CA ARG A 98 -20.19 -10.03 29.01
C ARG A 98 -20.56 -10.93 27.82
N VAL A 99 -20.34 -10.49 26.59
CA VAL A 99 -20.50 -11.33 25.40
C VAL A 99 -19.48 -12.48 25.42
N LEU A 100 -18.21 -12.19 25.74
CA LEU A 100 -17.16 -13.18 25.86
C LEU A 100 -17.46 -14.23 26.93
N GLU A 101 -17.90 -13.79 28.10
CA GLU A 101 -18.32 -14.67 29.22
C GLU A 101 -19.42 -15.64 28.77
N HIS A 102 -20.45 -15.13 28.11
CA HIS A 102 -21.56 -15.93 27.64
C HIS A 102 -21.17 -16.93 26.52
N GLN A 103 -20.31 -16.51 25.59
CA GLN A 103 -19.89 -17.36 24.47
C GLN A 103 -18.87 -18.41 24.88
N SER A 104 -17.93 -18.05 25.78
CA SER A 104 -16.88 -18.95 26.23
C SER A 104 -17.41 -20.07 27.13
N ARG A 105 -18.53 -19.85 27.84
CA ARG A 105 -19.05 -20.75 28.87
C ARG A 105 -18.02 -21.08 29.97
N ALA A 106 -17.11 -20.18 30.21
CA ALA A 106 -16.01 -20.32 31.17
C ALA A 106 -16.17 -19.29 32.31
N PRO A 107 -17.05 -19.56 33.29
CA PRO A 107 -17.33 -18.62 34.38
C PRO A 107 -16.13 -18.41 35.33
N GLN A 108 -15.14 -19.31 35.30
CA GLN A 108 -13.90 -19.20 36.05
C GLN A 108 -12.96 -18.13 35.50
N ILE A 109 -13.24 -17.57 34.30
CA ILE A 109 -12.43 -16.54 33.66
C ILE A 109 -13.03 -15.17 33.91
N ASP A 110 -12.26 -14.28 34.47
CA ASP A 110 -12.65 -12.86 34.58
C ASP A 110 -12.43 -12.14 33.22
N TRP A 111 -13.40 -12.31 32.33
CA TRP A 111 -13.39 -11.69 31.02
C TRP A 111 -13.37 -10.16 31.07
N THR A 112 -13.98 -9.57 32.10
CA THR A 112 -13.99 -8.10 32.28
C THR A 112 -12.59 -7.59 32.52
N ARG A 113 -11.87 -8.20 33.46
CA ARG A 113 -10.49 -7.82 33.76
C ARG A 113 -9.55 -8.06 32.59
N LEU A 114 -9.66 -9.22 31.91
CA LEU A 114 -8.81 -9.55 30.78
C LEU A 114 -8.99 -8.60 29.62
N PHE A 115 -10.23 -8.29 29.27
CA PHE A 115 -10.49 -7.38 28.14
C PHE A 115 -10.14 -5.92 28.50
N ASP A 116 -10.37 -5.48 29.75
CA ASP A 116 -9.90 -4.17 30.21
C ASP A 116 -8.39 -4.05 30.16
N GLU A 117 -7.67 -5.07 30.63
CA GLU A 117 -6.20 -5.10 30.52
C GLU A 117 -5.74 -4.99 29.08
N PHE A 118 -6.30 -5.81 28.19
CA PHE A 118 -5.98 -5.76 26.76
C PHE A 118 -6.22 -4.37 26.17
N ALA A 119 -7.40 -3.79 26.40
CA ALA A 119 -7.76 -2.48 25.90
C ALA A 119 -6.85 -1.37 26.45
N ILE A 120 -6.51 -1.40 27.74
CA ILE A 120 -5.60 -0.44 28.37
C ILE A 120 -4.18 -0.55 27.78
N ARG A 121 -3.66 -1.76 27.57
CA ARG A 121 -2.35 -1.96 26.93
C ARG A 121 -2.34 -1.42 25.51
N VAL A 122 -3.38 -1.66 24.71
CA VAL A 122 -3.54 -1.09 23.37
C VAL A 122 -3.59 0.44 23.40
N LEU A 123 -4.44 1.02 24.30
CA LEU A 123 -4.55 2.48 24.45
C LEU A 123 -3.23 3.11 24.88
N THR A 124 -2.50 2.47 25.78
CA THR A 124 -1.19 2.94 26.26
C THR A 124 -0.15 2.91 25.14
N ALA A 125 -0.10 1.81 24.38
CA ALA A 125 0.81 1.67 23.25
C ALA A 125 0.51 2.71 22.14
N GLU A 126 -0.78 2.92 21.84
CA GLU A 126 -1.23 3.96 20.89
C GLU A 126 -0.91 5.38 21.37
N ALA A 127 -1.04 5.65 22.69
CA ALA A 127 -0.69 6.94 23.26
C ALA A 127 0.82 7.19 23.30
N ALA A 128 1.62 6.15 23.51
CA ALA A 128 3.08 6.24 23.45
C ALA A 128 3.57 6.58 22.04
N GLY A 129 2.81 6.18 21.03
CA GLY A 129 3.14 6.42 19.62
C GLY A 129 4.44 5.72 19.20
N ARG A 130 5.01 6.21 18.09
CA ARG A 130 6.32 5.72 17.63
C ARG A 130 7.43 6.52 18.33
N PRO A 131 8.37 5.86 19.01
CA PRO A 131 9.51 6.56 19.57
C PRO A 131 10.32 7.21 18.46
N SER A 132 10.87 8.41 18.72
CA SER A 132 11.85 9.01 17.84
C SER A 132 13.13 8.17 17.82
N VAL A 133 13.71 8.01 16.65
CA VAL A 133 15.02 7.36 16.48
C VAL A 133 16.02 8.38 15.96
N LEU A 134 17.29 8.22 16.25
CA LEU A 134 18.33 9.02 15.63
C LEU A 134 18.35 8.72 14.14
N LEU A 135 18.54 9.75 13.31
CA LEU A 135 18.60 9.59 11.86
C LEU A 135 19.73 8.62 11.45
N SER A 136 20.83 8.63 12.20
CA SER A 136 21.97 7.73 12.03
C SER A 136 21.63 6.26 12.30
N ASP A 137 20.61 6.00 13.10
CA ASP A 137 20.24 4.64 13.53
C ASP A 137 19.23 4.00 12.57
N ILE A 138 18.74 4.79 11.59
CA ILE A 138 17.87 4.24 10.54
C ILE A 138 18.72 3.35 9.64
N PRO A 139 18.41 2.05 9.56
CA PRO A 139 19.21 1.13 8.76
C PRO A 139 19.17 1.52 7.28
N ASP A 140 20.33 1.45 6.63
CA ASP A 140 20.43 1.60 5.19
C ASP A 140 19.59 0.51 4.50
N ARG A 141 18.81 0.92 3.50
CA ARG A 141 18.10 -0.03 2.67
C ARG A 141 18.99 -0.48 1.54
N LEU A 142 19.15 -1.79 1.40
CA LEU A 142 19.93 -2.39 0.30
C LEU A 142 19.39 -2.04 -1.10
N ASP A 143 18.12 -1.61 -1.19
CA ASP A 143 17.39 -1.38 -2.44
C ASP A 143 16.95 0.09 -2.66
N ASP A 144 17.61 1.06 -2.05
CA ASP A 144 17.29 2.48 -2.24
C ASP A 144 17.74 2.93 -3.64
N GLY A 145 17.04 2.44 -4.65
CA GLY A 145 17.36 2.66 -6.04
C GLY A 145 16.13 2.79 -6.92
N TYR A 146 16.33 2.41 -8.16
CA TYR A 146 15.32 2.46 -9.19
C TYR A 146 15.30 1.15 -9.98
N HIS A 147 14.10 0.66 -10.24
CA HIS A 147 13.90 -0.34 -11.28
C HIS A 147 13.98 0.34 -12.63
N ASP A 148 14.82 -0.14 -13.52
CA ASP A 148 14.91 0.31 -14.90
C ASP A 148 14.15 -0.67 -15.80
N VAL A 149 13.15 -0.16 -16.52
CA VAL A 149 12.42 -0.92 -17.55
C VAL A 149 12.46 -0.14 -18.85
N LEU A 150 13.25 -0.60 -19.80
CA LEU A 150 13.50 0.04 -21.10
C LEU A 150 13.99 1.51 -20.99
N GLY A 151 14.68 1.87 -19.92
CA GLY A 151 15.15 3.23 -19.65
C GLY A 151 14.19 4.09 -18.81
N VAL A 152 12.98 3.61 -18.52
CA VAL A 152 12.04 4.25 -17.62
C VAL A 152 12.36 3.81 -16.19
N LYS A 153 12.84 4.75 -15.38
CA LYS A 153 13.25 4.49 -13.99
C LYS A 153 12.08 4.69 -13.03
N LEU A 154 11.84 3.68 -12.21
CA LEU A 154 10.75 3.61 -11.23
C LEU A 154 11.34 3.45 -9.83
N ALA A 155 10.91 4.24 -8.86
CA ALA A 155 11.42 4.12 -7.50
C ALA A 155 11.15 2.73 -6.92
N THR A 156 12.17 2.06 -6.39
CA THR A 156 12.03 0.75 -5.73
C THR A 156 11.18 0.86 -4.47
N HIS A 157 11.28 1.99 -3.79
CA HIS A 157 10.44 2.36 -2.66
C HIS A 157 9.87 3.76 -2.90
N GLY A 158 8.59 3.93 -2.55
CA GLY A 158 7.90 5.19 -2.78
C GLY A 158 7.08 5.18 -4.06
N ILE A 159 6.71 6.37 -4.53
CA ILE A 159 5.66 6.55 -5.54
C ILE A 159 6.31 6.95 -6.87
N SER A 160 6.11 6.13 -7.89
CA SER A 160 6.32 6.52 -9.29
C SER A 160 4.97 6.88 -9.92
N GLY A 161 4.96 7.72 -10.94
CA GLY A 161 3.72 8.14 -11.58
C GLY A 161 3.83 8.12 -13.11
N PHE A 162 2.81 7.57 -13.76
CA PHE A 162 2.56 7.69 -15.20
C PHE A 162 1.32 8.53 -15.43
N TYR A 163 1.42 9.59 -16.21
CA TYR A 163 0.28 10.44 -16.52
C TYR A 163 0.28 10.89 -17.98
N ALA A 164 -0.86 10.83 -18.61
CA ALA A 164 -1.05 11.13 -20.02
C ALA A 164 -2.51 11.38 -20.36
N LYS A 165 -2.76 11.80 -21.59
CA LYS A 165 -4.10 11.78 -22.19
C LYS A 165 -4.61 10.34 -22.32
N GLY A 166 -5.90 10.16 -22.62
CA GLY A 166 -6.46 8.86 -22.99
C GLY A 166 -5.71 8.24 -24.19
N ASP A 167 -5.82 6.94 -24.34
CA ASP A 167 -5.29 6.15 -25.48
C ASP A 167 -3.77 6.27 -25.71
N SER A 168 -3.02 6.60 -24.67
CA SER A 168 -1.57 6.76 -24.72
C SER A 168 -0.78 5.48 -24.35
N GLY A 169 -1.43 4.32 -24.30
CA GLY A 169 -0.78 3.06 -23.97
C GLY A 169 -0.37 2.87 -22.51
N LYS A 170 -0.76 3.76 -21.58
CA LYS A 170 -0.37 3.71 -20.15
C LYS A 170 -0.60 2.34 -19.52
N SER A 171 -1.83 1.83 -19.58
CA SER A 171 -2.20 0.56 -18.92
C SER A 171 -1.48 -0.64 -19.53
N VAL A 172 -1.24 -0.63 -20.85
CA VAL A 172 -0.46 -1.69 -21.51
C VAL A 172 0.99 -1.67 -21.04
N PHE A 173 1.62 -0.49 -20.99
CA PHE A 173 2.98 -0.37 -20.52
C PHE A 173 3.10 -0.62 -19.00
N THR A 174 2.11 -0.25 -18.21
CA THR A 174 2.04 -0.59 -16.78
C THR A 174 2.03 -2.10 -16.57
N LEU A 175 1.20 -2.83 -17.31
CA LEU A 175 1.16 -4.29 -17.26
C LEU A 175 2.51 -4.90 -17.68
N PHE A 176 3.14 -4.37 -18.73
CA PHE A 176 4.46 -4.77 -19.16
C PHE A 176 5.53 -4.54 -18.09
N VAL A 177 5.52 -3.37 -17.44
CA VAL A 177 6.42 -3.04 -16.33
C VAL A 177 6.30 -4.05 -15.21
N LEU A 178 5.07 -4.32 -14.75
CA LEU A 178 4.83 -5.32 -13.71
C LEU A 178 5.35 -6.70 -14.12
N GLY A 179 5.15 -7.09 -15.38
CA GLY A 179 5.67 -8.35 -15.88
C GLY A 179 7.20 -8.43 -15.90
N GLU A 180 7.87 -7.37 -16.31
CA GLU A 180 9.33 -7.32 -16.31
C GLU A 180 9.91 -7.34 -14.88
N LEU A 181 9.24 -6.72 -13.91
CA LEU A 181 9.61 -6.82 -12.49
C LEU A 181 9.38 -8.24 -11.95
N ALA A 182 8.24 -8.85 -12.29
CA ALA A 182 7.94 -10.23 -11.90
C ALA A 182 8.95 -11.24 -12.45
N LYS A 183 9.41 -11.08 -13.69
CA LYS A 183 10.49 -11.90 -14.28
C LYS A 183 11.82 -11.77 -13.54
N ARG A 184 12.05 -10.64 -12.86
CA ARG A 184 13.24 -10.42 -12.01
C ARG A 184 13.04 -10.97 -10.58
N GLY A 185 11.95 -11.72 -10.34
CA GLY A 185 11.65 -12.31 -9.05
C GLY A 185 11.05 -11.33 -8.02
N ILE A 186 10.59 -10.16 -8.46
CA ILE A 186 9.92 -9.19 -7.59
C ILE A 186 8.43 -9.53 -7.57
N PRO A 187 7.83 -9.88 -6.43
CA PRO A 187 6.40 -10.12 -6.33
C PRO A 187 5.62 -8.82 -6.58
N VAL A 188 4.73 -8.86 -7.56
CA VAL A 188 4.01 -7.68 -8.03
C VAL A 188 2.50 -7.85 -7.99
N ALA A 189 1.77 -6.72 -7.90
CA ALA A 189 0.32 -6.67 -7.98
C ALA A 189 -0.17 -5.52 -8.86
N MET A 190 -1.37 -5.69 -9.42
CA MET A 190 -2.12 -4.66 -10.12
C MET A 190 -3.45 -4.44 -9.41
N LEU A 191 -3.70 -3.22 -8.95
CA LEU A 191 -4.99 -2.76 -8.45
C LEU A 191 -5.69 -2.04 -9.58
N ASP A 192 -6.77 -2.63 -10.09
CA ASP A 192 -7.50 -2.11 -11.24
C ASP A 192 -8.82 -1.48 -10.80
N TYR A 193 -8.96 -0.20 -11.08
CA TYR A 193 -10.12 0.61 -10.76
C TYR A 193 -10.93 1.01 -12.00
N GLU A 194 -10.48 0.67 -13.21
CA GLU A 194 -11.13 1.10 -14.45
C GLU A 194 -11.81 -0.05 -15.20
N TRP A 195 -11.19 -1.24 -15.17
CA TRP A 195 -11.57 -2.32 -16.06
C TRP A 195 -11.85 -3.63 -15.30
N GLU A 196 -12.20 -4.64 -16.07
CA GLU A 196 -12.32 -6.01 -15.60
C GLU A 196 -11.03 -6.81 -15.88
N GLY A 197 -10.82 -7.92 -15.18
CA GLY A 197 -9.62 -8.73 -15.32
C GLY A 197 -9.44 -9.38 -16.71
N LEU A 198 -10.53 -9.65 -17.44
CA LEU A 198 -10.45 -10.34 -18.72
C LEU A 198 -9.67 -9.57 -19.80
N PRO A 199 -9.83 -8.26 -20.01
CA PRO A 199 -8.98 -7.50 -20.91
C PRO A 199 -7.50 -7.54 -20.54
N HIS A 200 -7.16 -7.44 -19.24
CA HIS A 200 -5.78 -7.54 -18.78
C HIS A 200 -5.20 -8.94 -19.01
N LYS A 201 -5.98 -9.99 -18.74
CA LYS A 201 -5.58 -11.37 -19.05
C LYS A 201 -5.28 -11.57 -20.56
N LYS A 202 -6.12 -11.02 -21.43
CA LYS A 202 -5.89 -11.07 -22.90
C LYS A 202 -4.62 -10.32 -23.29
N ARG A 203 -4.42 -9.11 -22.74
CA ARG A 203 -3.20 -8.32 -22.96
C ARG A 203 -1.94 -9.04 -22.45
N ALA A 204 -2.02 -9.66 -21.27
CA ALA A 204 -0.92 -10.47 -20.74
C ALA A 204 -0.57 -11.64 -21.67
N ALA A 205 -1.58 -12.37 -22.20
CA ALA A 205 -1.37 -13.41 -23.16
C ALA A 205 -0.73 -12.91 -24.47
N GLN A 206 -1.06 -11.69 -24.91
CA GLN A 206 -0.44 -11.09 -26.10
C GLN A 206 0.97 -10.55 -25.83
N LEU A 207 1.25 -10.03 -24.63
CA LEU A 207 2.59 -9.58 -24.23
C LEU A 207 3.56 -10.76 -24.06
N TRP A 208 3.05 -11.91 -23.60
CA TRP A 208 3.83 -13.12 -23.36
C TRP A 208 3.16 -14.33 -23.99
N PRO A 209 3.17 -14.43 -25.36
CA PRO A 209 2.41 -15.44 -26.09
C PRO A 209 2.93 -16.87 -25.88
N ASP A 210 4.19 -17.04 -25.51
CA ASP A 210 4.85 -18.35 -25.39
C ASP A 210 4.47 -19.12 -24.11
N GLY A 211 3.37 -18.74 -23.45
CA GLY A 211 2.84 -19.40 -22.25
C GLY A 211 3.60 -19.10 -20.95
N GLN A 212 4.68 -18.33 -21.02
CA GLN A 212 5.47 -17.92 -19.86
C GLN A 212 5.01 -16.58 -19.32
N GLN A 213 3.71 -16.49 -18.97
CA GLN A 213 3.18 -15.28 -18.37
C GLN A 213 3.82 -15.07 -17.00
N PRO A 214 4.38 -13.88 -16.73
CA PRO A 214 4.94 -13.57 -15.42
C PRO A 214 3.83 -13.56 -14.36
N PRO A 215 4.15 -13.94 -13.09
CA PRO A 215 3.16 -14.05 -12.03
C PRO A 215 2.77 -12.65 -11.48
N ILE A 216 1.81 -12.02 -12.14
CA ILE A 216 1.24 -10.73 -11.72
C ILE A 216 -0.04 -11.02 -10.94
N ARG A 217 -0.10 -10.59 -9.68
CA ARG A 217 -1.34 -10.60 -8.90
C ARG A 217 -2.27 -9.50 -9.41
N TYR A 218 -3.56 -9.82 -9.53
CA TYR A 218 -4.57 -8.90 -10.01
C TYR A 218 -5.70 -8.80 -8.98
N ILE A 219 -6.05 -7.56 -8.63
CA ILE A 219 -7.17 -7.24 -7.76
C ILE A 219 -8.08 -6.27 -8.51
N GLN A 220 -9.31 -6.68 -8.80
CA GLN A 220 -10.36 -5.78 -9.26
C GLN A 220 -10.90 -5.01 -8.06
N CYS A 221 -10.71 -3.70 -8.06
CA CYS A 221 -11.15 -2.82 -7.01
C CYS A 221 -12.47 -2.15 -7.41
N THR A 222 -13.44 -2.17 -6.53
CA THR A 222 -14.79 -1.64 -6.80
C THR A 222 -15.22 -0.51 -5.86
N ARG A 223 -14.44 -0.31 -4.80
CA ARG A 223 -14.67 0.74 -3.80
C ARG A 223 -13.40 1.61 -3.68
N PRO A 224 -13.52 2.84 -3.16
CA PRO A 224 -12.34 3.67 -2.93
C PRO A 224 -11.23 2.95 -2.17
N LEU A 225 -9.98 3.23 -2.53
CA LEU A 225 -8.82 2.55 -1.94
C LEU A 225 -8.82 2.56 -0.40
N ARG A 226 -9.25 3.66 0.22
CA ARG A 226 -9.31 3.77 1.68
C ARG A 226 -10.23 2.72 2.34
N GLU A 227 -11.23 2.22 1.62
CA GLU A 227 -12.20 1.24 2.11
C GLU A 227 -11.71 -0.20 1.89
N GLU A 228 -10.87 -0.41 0.87
CA GLU A 228 -10.32 -1.72 0.52
C GLU A 228 -8.88 -1.91 1.03
N ALA A 229 -8.24 -0.84 1.52
CA ALA A 229 -6.83 -0.82 1.88
C ALA A 229 -6.42 -1.96 2.80
N GLU A 230 -7.26 -2.30 3.76
CA GLU A 230 -6.97 -3.36 4.72
C GLU A 230 -6.99 -4.76 4.10
N SER A 231 -8.00 -5.07 3.28
CA SER A 231 -8.08 -6.37 2.60
C SER A 231 -6.93 -6.54 1.62
N ILE A 232 -6.62 -5.46 0.88
CA ILE A 232 -5.49 -5.44 -0.06
C ILE A 232 -4.16 -5.63 0.69
N ARG A 233 -3.97 -4.94 1.82
CA ARG A 233 -2.75 -5.08 2.61
C ARG A 233 -2.56 -6.51 3.13
N ARG A 234 -3.61 -7.15 3.63
CA ARG A 234 -3.54 -8.57 4.05
C ARG A 234 -3.13 -9.48 2.91
N ASP A 235 -3.70 -9.28 1.72
CA ASP A 235 -3.33 -10.05 0.54
C ASP A 235 -1.85 -9.79 0.16
N PHE A 236 -1.41 -8.54 0.22
CA PHE A 236 -0.03 -8.16 -0.07
C PHE A 236 0.98 -8.79 0.91
N LEU A 237 0.67 -8.78 2.19
CA LEU A 237 1.50 -9.43 3.21
C LEU A 237 1.56 -10.94 2.98
N HIS A 238 0.41 -11.57 2.69
CA HIS A 238 0.35 -13.02 2.43
C HIS A 238 1.18 -13.43 1.21
N HIS A 239 1.20 -12.59 0.17
CA HIS A 239 1.92 -12.87 -1.07
C HIS A 239 3.29 -12.20 -1.17
N GLY A 240 3.71 -11.46 -0.14
CA GLY A 240 5.01 -10.79 -0.09
C GLY A 240 5.19 -9.72 -1.17
N ILE A 241 4.12 -8.99 -1.55
CA ILE A 241 4.15 -7.99 -2.63
C ILE A 241 5.17 -6.89 -2.33
N ARG A 242 6.06 -6.64 -3.30
CA ARG A 242 7.14 -5.65 -3.22
C ARG A 242 6.97 -4.49 -4.18
N TYR A 243 6.12 -4.62 -5.18
CA TYR A 243 5.78 -3.55 -6.12
C TYR A 243 4.34 -3.69 -6.59
N PHE A 244 3.62 -2.57 -6.73
CA PHE A 244 2.26 -2.63 -7.26
C PHE A 244 1.90 -1.39 -8.06
N ALA A 245 0.95 -1.54 -8.98
CA ALA A 245 0.37 -0.45 -9.74
C ALA A 245 -1.07 -0.18 -9.31
N ILE A 246 -1.49 1.10 -9.35
CA ILE A 246 -2.87 1.55 -9.20
C ILE A 246 -3.30 2.15 -10.54
N ASP A 247 -4.19 1.49 -11.26
CA ASP A 247 -4.71 1.90 -12.56
C ASP A 247 -6.24 2.03 -12.51
N SER A 248 -6.78 3.27 -12.38
CA SER A 248 -6.08 4.53 -12.20
C SER A 248 -6.45 5.19 -10.85
N VAL A 249 -5.69 6.24 -10.51
CA VAL A 249 -5.83 6.89 -9.19
C VAL A 249 -7.15 7.64 -9.02
N VAL A 250 -7.73 8.18 -10.09
CA VAL A 250 -8.95 8.99 -9.99
C VAL A 250 -10.16 8.17 -9.53
N PRO A 251 -10.52 7.04 -10.14
CA PRO A 251 -11.60 6.20 -9.63
C PRO A 251 -11.26 5.53 -8.29
N ALA A 252 -9.99 5.42 -7.92
CA ALA A 252 -9.59 4.93 -6.60
C ALA A 252 -9.82 5.93 -5.46
N CYS A 253 -10.15 7.18 -5.78
CA CYS A 253 -10.50 8.20 -4.80
C CYS A 253 -11.95 8.06 -4.34
N HIS A 254 -12.24 8.51 -3.12
CA HIS A 254 -13.62 8.56 -2.61
C HIS A 254 -14.36 9.82 -3.06
N ASP A 255 -13.62 10.94 -3.13
CA ASP A 255 -14.14 12.26 -3.43
C ASP A 255 -13.43 12.86 -4.66
N SER A 256 -13.74 14.12 -4.98
CA SER A 256 -13.10 14.81 -6.11
C SER A 256 -11.57 14.83 -5.99
N PRO A 257 -10.84 14.39 -7.03
CA PRO A 257 -9.36 14.37 -7.03
C PRO A 257 -8.74 15.77 -7.01
N ASN A 258 -9.56 16.83 -7.15
CA ASN A 258 -9.12 18.22 -7.06
C ASN A 258 -8.97 18.70 -5.60
N LEU A 259 -9.58 18.00 -4.63
CA LEU A 259 -9.53 18.38 -3.23
C LEU A 259 -8.24 17.88 -2.58
N PRO A 260 -7.49 18.74 -1.87
CA PRO A 260 -6.29 18.34 -1.13
C PRO A 260 -6.53 17.18 -0.17
N ASP A 261 -7.65 17.20 0.56
CA ASP A 261 -7.99 16.17 1.54
C ASP A 261 -8.20 14.80 0.89
N THR A 262 -8.78 14.76 -0.31
CA THR A 262 -8.93 13.53 -1.10
C THR A 262 -7.57 12.93 -1.44
N VAL A 263 -6.63 13.76 -1.91
CA VAL A 263 -5.28 13.33 -2.25
C VAL A 263 -4.53 12.82 -1.02
N ILE A 264 -4.66 13.51 0.11
CA ILE A 264 -4.05 13.11 1.38
C ILE A 264 -4.64 11.78 1.88
N ALA A 265 -5.96 11.62 1.82
CA ALA A 265 -6.63 10.38 2.23
C ALA A 265 -6.23 9.20 1.34
N PHE A 266 -6.21 9.39 0.01
CA PHE A 266 -5.72 8.39 -0.93
C PHE A 266 -4.26 8.01 -0.66
N ASN A 267 -3.37 8.99 -0.49
CA ASN A 267 -1.96 8.74 -0.21
C ASN A 267 -1.76 7.96 1.11
N ARG A 268 -2.52 8.28 2.15
CA ARG A 268 -2.49 7.54 3.41
C ARG A 268 -2.89 6.07 3.20
N ALA A 269 -3.96 5.82 2.47
CA ALA A 269 -4.41 4.48 2.14
C ALA A 269 -3.37 3.72 1.28
N ALA A 270 -2.82 4.37 0.25
CA ALA A 270 -1.80 3.77 -0.60
C ALA A 270 -0.50 3.45 0.17
N ARG A 271 -0.08 4.33 1.08
CA ARG A 271 1.07 4.07 1.97
C ARG A 271 0.79 2.95 2.96
N TYR A 272 -0.44 2.86 3.47
CA TYR A 272 -0.85 1.77 4.33
C TYR A 272 -0.76 0.43 3.60
N VAL A 273 -1.30 0.35 2.39
CA VAL A 273 -1.20 -0.84 1.52
C VAL A 273 0.26 -1.21 1.23
N ALA A 274 1.10 -0.22 0.90
CA ALA A 274 2.52 -0.43 0.59
C ALA A 274 3.35 -0.91 1.80
N GLY A 275 2.95 -0.52 3.00
CA GLY A 275 3.77 -0.70 4.19
C GLY A 275 5.12 0.00 4.06
N THR A 276 6.15 -0.59 4.69
CA THR A 276 7.51 -0.04 4.64
C THR A 276 8.34 -0.53 3.45
N GLN A 277 7.83 -1.47 2.65
CA GLN A 277 8.66 -2.23 1.70
C GLN A 277 8.26 -2.15 0.23
N ALA A 278 7.01 -1.83 -0.10
CA ALA A 278 6.56 -1.89 -1.47
C ALA A 278 6.68 -0.54 -2.21
N GLY A 279 7.24 -0.59 -3.43
CA GLY A 279 7.17 0.50 -4.38
C GLY A 279 5.80 0.57 -5.05
N GLN A 280 5.44 1.75 -5.54
CA GLN A 280 4.13 2.05 -6.12
C GLN A 280 4.25 2.71 -7.48
N LEU A 281 3.38 2.32 -8.40
CA LEU A 281 3.19 3.00 -9.69
C LEU A 281 1.74 3.53 -9.75
N TRP A 282 1.61 4.83 -9.74
CA TRP A 282 0.31 5.50 -9.87
C TRP A 282 0.06 5.87 -11.33
N VAL A 283 -1.04 5.40 -11.88
CA VAL A 283 -1.44 5.71 -13.25
C VAL A 283 -2.56 6.74 -13.21
N GLY A 284 -2.44 7.81 -14.00
CA GLY A 284 -3.42 8.87 -14.01
C GLY A 284 -3.52 9.58 -15.34
N HIS A 285 -4.50 10.49 -15.41
CA HIS A 285 -4.73 11.35 -16.56
C HIS A 285 -4.10 12.73 -16.34
N VAL A 286 -3.92 13.47 -17.41
CA VAL A 286 -3.57 14.90 -17.37
C VAL A 286 -4.82 15.77 -17.37
N VAL A 287 -4.70 16.99 -16.88
CA VAL A 287 -5.75 18.00 -16.96
C VAL A 287 -6.03 18.31 -18.43
N LYS A 288 -7.31 18.27 -18.83
CA LYS A 288 -7.76 18.66 -20.17
C LYS A 288 -7.91 20.19 -20.28
N ASN A 289 -6.92 20.97 -19.87
CA ASN A 289 -7.00 22.42 -19.97
C ASN A 289 -6.30 22.89 -21.25
N LYS A 290 -7.01 23.56 -22.15
CA LYS A 290 -6.49 24.07 -23.43
C LYS A 290 -5.48 25.23 -23.27
N GLU A 291 -5.40 25.81 -22.07
CA GLU A 291 -4.54 26.97 -21.77
C GLU A 291 -3.17 26.59 -21.20
N ILE A 292 -2.93 25.29 -20.92
CA ILE A 292 -1.63 24.86 -20.43
C ILE A 292 -0.69 24.72 -21.61
N ALA A 293 0.43 25.45 -21.59
CA ALA A 293 1.46 25.36 -22.61
C ALA A 293 1.99 23.92 -22.72
N ASP A 294 2.31 23.50 -23.96
CA ASP A 294 2.93 22.18 -24.21
C ASP A 294 4.21 22.06 -23.36
N GLY A 295 4.20 21.19 -22.38
CA GLY A 295 5.31 20.95 -21.46
C GLY A 295 5.03 21.18 -19.98
N ASP A 296 3.91 21.84 -19.65
CA ASP A 296 3.51 22.12 -18.27
C ASP A 296 2.39 21.20 -17.78
N GLU A 297 2.10 20.13 -18.53
CA GLU A 297 1.08 19.18 -18.13
C GLU A 297 1.44 18.50 -16.81
N THR A 298 0.49 18.55 -15.90
CA THR A 298 0.59 17.95 -14.57
C THR A 298 -0.42 16.81 -14.40
N PHE A 299 -0.24 16.04 -13.35
CA PHE A 299 -1.21 15.05 -12.93
C PHE A 299 -2.59 15.69 -12.75
N PHE A 300 -3.64 15.03 -13.24
CA PHE A 300 -5.01 15.52 -13.12
C PHE A 300 -5.41 15.71 -11.65
N GLY A 301 -5.95 16.88 -11.33
CA GLY A 301 -6.44 17.21 -10.01
C GLY A 301 -5.56 18.20 -9.26
N SER A 302 -5.47 18.04 -7.97
CA SER A 302 -4.71 18.90 -7.08
C SER A 302 -3.19 18.84 -7.36
N VAL A 303 -2.50 19.97 -7.18
CA VAL A 303 -1.03 20.05 -7.22
C VAL A 303 -0.33 19.08 -6.24
N PHE A 304 -1.05 18.63 -5.23
CA PHE A 304 -0.55 17.66 -4.25
C PHE A 304 -0.20 16.31 -4.88
N TRP A 305 -0.85 15.88 -5.97
CA TRP A 305 -0.48 14.65 -6.67
C TRP A 305 0.98 14.65 -7.10
N GLY A 306 1.41 15.73 -7.76
CA GLY A 306 2.80 15.88 -8.19
C GLY A 306 3.78 15.94 -7.02
N ASN A 307 3.38 16.50 -5.88
CA ASN A 307 4.26 16.62 -4.71
C ASN A 307 4.57 15.28 -4.05
N LEU A 308 3.65 14.31 -4.13
CA LEU A 308 3.79 12.98 -3.52
C LEU A 308 4.68 12.05 -4.36
N ILE A 309 4.70 12.23 -5.69
CA ILE A 309 5.45 11.39 -6.63
C ILE A 309 6.96 11.63 -6.49
N ARG A 310 7.75 10.54 -6.48
CA ARG A 310 9.22 10.56 -6.45
C ARG A 310 9.83 10.53 -7.85
N ALA A 311 9.29 9.69 -8.73
CA ALA A 311 9.68 9.58 -10.14
C ALA A 311 8.42 9.75 -11.01
N GLY A 312 8.25 10.90 -11.63
CA GLY A 312 7.07 11.23 -12.45
C GLY A 312 7.39 11.26 -13.93
N TRP A 313 6.63 10.51 -14.71
CA TRP A 313 6.76 10.40 -16.16
C TRP A 313 5.50 10.88 -16.85
N PHE A 314 5.62 11.98 -17.59
CA PHE A 314 4.59 12.43 -18.52
C PHE A 314 4.73 11.67 -19.82
N ILE A 315 3.64 11.13 -20.33
CA ILE A 315 3.63 10.34 -21.56
C ILE A 315 2.90 11.11 -22.65
N LYS A 316 3.60 11.40 -23.72
CA LYS A 316 3.04 11.97 -24.94
C LYS A 316 3.06 10.87 -26.01
N ALA A 317 1.89 10.56 -26.55
CA ALA A 317 1.75 9.54 -27.56
C ALA A 317 1.45 10.16 -28.92
N GLN A 318 2.08 9.63 -29.97
CA GLN A 318 1.72 9.90 -31.35
C GLN A 318 0.77 8.80 -31.81
N PRO A 319 -0.42 9.15 -32.34
CA PRO A 319 -1.33 8.14 -32.87
C PRO A 319 -0.64 7.27 -33.90
N SER A 320 -0.94 5.97 -33.84
CA SER A 320 -0.45 5.01 -34.84
C SER A 320 -1.03 5.38 -36.21
N ILE A 321 -0.18 5.48 -37.23
CA ILE A 321 -0.61 5.44 -38.61
C ILE A 321 -0.95 3.98 -38.94
N GLU A 322 -1.93 3.75 -39.80
CA GLU A 322 -2.53 2.46 -40.13
C GLU A 322 -1.50 1.32 -40.17
N GLY A 323 -1.60 0.37 -39.25
CA GLY A 323 -0.67 -0.77 -39.10
C GLY A 323 0.69 -0.48 -38.44
N GLY A 324 0.98 0.78 -38.08
CA GLY A 324 2.22 1.15 -37.40
C GLY A 324 2.17 1.00 -35.87
N PRO A 325 3.32 1.15 -35.19
CA PRO A 325 3.37 1.12 -33.74
C PRO A 325 2.80 2.40 -33.13
N LEU A 326 2.26 2.31 -31.93
CA LEU A 326 2.00 3.47 -31.07
C LEU A 326 3.33 3.93 -30.48
N ILE A 327 3.80 5.11 -30.90
CA ILE A 327 5.04 5.69 -30.37
C ILE A 327 4.72 6.61 -29.19
N CYS A 328 5.36 6.33 -28.07
CA CYS A 328 5.19 7.08 -26.81
C CYS A 328 6.52 7.67 -26.36
N ALA A 329 6.53 8.97 -26.09
CA ALA A 329 7.63 9.67 -25.45
C ALA A 329 7.38 9.77 -23.95
N TYR A 330 8.24 9.19 -23.15
CA TYR A 330 8.22 9.25 -21.69
C TYR A 330 9.13 10.37 -21.22
N HIS A 331 8.58 11.47 -20.74
CA HIS A 331 9.32 12.63 -20.26
C HIS A 331 9.44 12.61 -18.75
N HIS A 332 10.66 12.59 -18.21
CA HIS A 332 10.90 12.61 -16.77
C HIS A 332 10.69 14.02 -16.22
N ARG A 333 9.52 14.26 -15.62
CA ARG A 333 9.08 15.59 -15.15
C ARG A 333 9.27 15.79 -13.65
N LYS A 334 9.15 14.74 -12.85
CA LYS A 334 9.34 14.81 -11.39
C LYS A 334 10.49 13.91 -10.97
N ARG A 335 11.39 14.48 -10.17
CA ARG A 335 12.59 13.80 -9.68
C ARG A 335 12.84 14.20 -8.23
N ASN A 336 12.92 13.22 -7.34
CA ASN A 336 13.40 13.43 -5.98
C ASN A 336 14.65 12.55 -5.79
N GLY A 337 15.84 13.20 -5.68
CA GLY A 337 17.08 12.47 -5.48
C GLY A 337 17.72 11.84 -6.73
N LEU A 338 17.10 12.00 -7.91
CA LEU A 338 17.69 11.58 -9.19
C LEU A 338 18.11 12.76 -10.04
N PRO A 339 19.20 12.63 -10.81
CA PRO A 339 19.43 13.53 -11.94
C PRO A 339 18.30 13.38 -12.97
N GLN A 340 18.06 14.44 -13.73
CA GLN A 340 17.06 14.40 -14.81
C GLN A 340 17.42 13.30 -15.80
N GLN A 341 16.47 12.40 -16.04
CA GLN A 341 16.63 11.38 -17.05
C GLN A 341 16.28 11.96 -18.41
N PRO A 342 16.95 11.53 -19.48
CA PRO A 342 16.53 11.84 -20.84
C PRO A 342 15.13 11.28 -21.10
N SER A 343 14.42 11.86 -22.05
CA SER A 343 13.16 11.31 -22.52
C SER A 343 13.40 9.97 -23.20
N VAL A 344 12.47 9.03 -22.97
CA VAL A 344 12.60 7.67 -23.47
C VAL A 344 11.51 7.42 -24.51
N GLY A 345 11.89 6.97 -25.70
CA GLY A 345 10.96 6.49 -26.72
C GLY A 345 10.57 5.04 -26.51
N ILE A 346 9.28 4.77 -26.49
CA ILE A 346 8.70 3.43 -26.39
C ILE A 346 7.77 3.21 -27.58
N ALA A 347 8.02 2.15 -28.34
CA ALA A 347 7.15 1.70 -29.41
C ALA A 347 6.32 0.50 -28.95
N ILE A 348 4.99 0.60 -29.07
CA ILE A 348 4.04 -0.48 -28.77
C ILE A 348 3.48 -0.98 -30.09
N HIS A 349 3.85 -2.18 -30.49
CA HIS A 349 3.40 -2.84 -31.70
C HIS A 349 2.21 -3.74 -31.37
N PHE A 350 1.07 -3.48 -31.98
CA PHE A 350 -0.14 -4.29 -31.88
C PHE A 350 -0.21 -5.22 -33.10
N GLU A 351 0.30 -6.42 -32.97
CA GLU A 351 0.28 -7.45 -33.99
C GLU A 351 -0.86 -8.45 -33.71
N ILE A 352 -1.23 -9.24 -34.73
CA ILE A 352 -2.25 -10.28 -34.53
C ILE A 352 -1.77 -11.28 -33.46
N GLY A 353 -2.49 -11.36 -32.34
CA GLY A 353 -2.16 -12.28 -31.25
C GLY A 353 -0.94 -11.88 -30.39
N ARG A 354 -0.27 -10.77 -30.68
CA ARG A 354 0.95 -10.35 -29.99
C ARG A 354 1.01 -8.85 -29.75
N ILE A 355 1.48 -8.46 -28.57
CA ILE A 355 1.89 -7.08 -28.26
C ILE A 355 3.40 -7.11 -28.01
N ARG A 356 4.15 -6.31 -28.75
CA ARG A 356 5.59 -6.18 -28.56
C ARG A 356 5.91 -4.75 -28.13
N ILE A 357 6.66 -4.60 -27.05
CA ILE A 357 7.08 -3.32 -26.53
C ILE A 357 8.60 -3.22 -26.63
N THR A 358 9.08 -2.17 -27.27
CA THR A 358 10.51 -1.95 -27.47
C THR A 358 10.87 -0.49 -27.21
N ARG A 359 12.12 -0.27 -26.85
CA ARG A 359 12.68 1.09 -26.87
C ARG A 359 12.90 1.52 -28.31
N CYS A 360 12.62 2.78 -28.62
CA CYS A 360 12.88 3.36 -29.94
C CYS A 360 13.60 4.72 -29.80
N ASP A 361 14.23 5.14 -30.87
CA ASP A 361 14.74 6.50 -31.00
C ASP A 361 13.58 7.43 -31.38
N LEU A 362 13.38 8.50 -30.61
CA LEU A 362 12.30 9.46 -30.87
C LEU A 362 12.58 10.31 -32.08
N ALA A 363 13.86 10.65 -32.38
CA ALA A 363 14.21 11.47 -33.50
C ALA A 363 13.87 10.77 -34.82
N ASP A 364 14.11 9.46 -34.88
CA ASP A 364 13.84 8.65 -36.08
C ASP A 364 12.36 8.24 -36.16
N SER A 365 11.78 7.85 -35.02
CA SER A 365 10.47 7.18 -34.99
C SER A 365 9.29 8.16 -34.90
N ALA A 366 9.50 9.35 -34.30
CA ALA A 366 8.47 10.36 -34.06
C ALA A 366 9.08 11.78 -33.97
N PRO A 367 9.51 12.37 -35.07
CA PRO A 367 10.17 13.70 -35.07
C PRO A 367 9.34 14.80 -34.37
N ASP A 368 8.01 14.74 -34.47
CA ASP A 368 7.11 15.69 -33.81
C ASP A 368 7.18 15.61 -32.29
N LEU A 369 7.34 14.40 -31.74
CA LEU A 369 7.58 14.19 -30.31
C LEU A 369 8.99 14.62 -29.92
N ALA A 370 9.97 14.45 -30.82
CA ALA A 370 11.33 14.87 -30.61
C ALA A 370 11.50 16.39 -30.65
N ALA A 371 10.67 17.14 -31.38
CA ALA A 371 10.74 18.59 -31.50
C ALA A 371 10.61 19.31 -30.14
N GLY A 372 9.88 18.73 -29.18
CA GLY A 372 9.76 19.22 -27.80
C GLY A 372 10.94 18.88 -26.87
N LEU A 373 11.95 18.13 -27.34
CA LEU A 373 13.10 17.73 -26.53
C LEU A 373 14.17 18.83 -26.46
N PRO A 374 14.94 18.93 -25.34
CA PRO A 374 16.11 19.77 -25.28
C PRO A 374 17.13 19.41 -26.38
N LEU A 375 17.90 20.41 -26.87
CA LEU A 375 18.85 20.22 -27.95
C LEU A 375 19.82 19.05 -27.75
N TRP A 376 20.29 18.84 -26.52
CA TRP A 376 21.21 17.74 -26.17
C TRP A 376 20.59 16.33 -26.26
N GLN A 377 19.26 16.23 -26.39
CA GLN A 377 18.55 14.97 -26.62
C GLN A 377 18.16 14.76 -28.08
N ARG A 378 18.37 15.77 -28.93
CA ARG A 378 18.10 15.69 -30.40
C ARG A 378 19.34 15.37 -31.21
N MET A 379 20.52 15.48 -30.57
CA MET A 379 21.82 15.12 -31.13
C MET A 379 22.21 13.70 -30.78
#